data_6da134c6c4513320a9559f2653eac052
#
_entry.id   6da134c6c4513320a9559f2653eac052
#
_cell.length_a   1.000
_cell.length_b   1.000
_cell.length_c   1.000
_cell.angle_alpha   90.00
_cell.angle_beta   90.00
_cell.angle_gamma   90.00
#
_symmetry.space_group_name_H-M   'P 1'
#
loop_
_entity.id
_entity.type
_entity.pdbx_description
1 polymer ?
#
loop_
_entity_poly.entity_id
_entity_poly.type
_entity_poly.pdbx_seq_one_letter_code
_entity_poly.pdbx_strand_id
1 'polypeptide(L)'
;MSLRDWLKNGWLVEHESSAEEIRMLLALADRDLRDCQTPGLSTDWRFNIAYNAALQTAAAALAAAGFRAAREAHHYRVIQSLVLTLKADAGLVHQFDAFRKKRNLSSYEMGGAISDLEVEEMIALASDLRHRVERWIRSNHAELL
;
A
#
# COMPACT_ATOMS: atom_id res chain seq x y z
N MET A 1 -15.71 0.61 13.19
CA MET A 1 -16.29 0.63 11.85
C MET A 1 -15.85 -0.60 11.07
N SER A 2 -16.62 -0.96 10.06
CA SER A 2 -16.33 -2.10 9.19
C SER A 2 -16.17 -1.63 7.75
N LEU A 3 -15.72 -2.53 6.86
CA LEU A 3 -15.68 -2.24 5.42
C LEU A 3 -17.07 -1.92 4.88
N ARG A 4 -18.11 -2.59 5.38
CA ARG A 4 -19.50 -2.29 4.99
C ARG A 4 -19.92 -0.88 5.39
N ASP A 5 -19.47 -0.41 6.55
CA ASP A 5 -19.74 0.96 6.97
C ASP A 5 -19.06 1.95 6.01
N TRP A 6 -17.84 1.66 5.59
CA TRP A 6 -17.10 2.49 4.64
C TRP A 6 -17.78 2.51 3.27
N LEU A 7 -18.36 1.36 2.87
CA LEU A 7 -19.13 1.30 1.62
C LEU A 7 -20.34 2.22 1.71
N LYS A 8 -21.08 2.19 2.83
CA LYS A 8 -22.24 3.05 3.04
C LYS A 8 -21.86 4.52 3.05
N ASN A 9 -20.68 4.86 3.56
CA ASN A 9 -20.19 6.23 3.60
C ASN A 9 -19.71 6.73 2.22
N GLY A 10 -19.65 5.86 1.22
CA GLY A 10 -19.16 6.25 -0.10
C GLY A 10 -17.64 6.29 -0.20
N TRP A 11 -16.93 5.77 0.80
CA TRP A 11 -15.47 5.73 0.80
C TRP A 11 -14.90 4.55 0.02
N LEU A 12 -15.71 3.51 -0.15
CA LEU A 12 -15.37 2.32 -0.93
C LEU A 12 -16.44 2.08 -1.98
N VAL A 13 -16.06 1.31 -3.01
CA VAL A 13 -17.00 0.73 -3.96
C VAL A 13 -16.81 -0.78 -3.95
N GLU A 14 -17.86 -1.53 -4.26
CA GLU A 14 -17.74 -2.98 -4.37
C GLU A 14 -16.89 -3.34 -5.58
N HIS A 15 -16.10 -4.38 -5.43
CA HIS A 15 -15.18 -4.83 -6.48
C HIS A 15 -15.00 -6.34 -6.42
N GLU A 16 -15.38 -7.01 -7.49
CA GLU A 16 -15.15 -8.44 -7.59
C GLU A 16 -13.74 -8.66 -8.15
N SER A 17 -12.82 -9.11 -7.30
CA SER A 17 -11.45 -9.38 -7.70
C SER A 17 -11.30 -10.82 -8.22
N SER A 18 -10.16 -11.07 -8.87
CA SER A 18 -9.80 -12.39 -9.34
C SER A 18 -8.41 -12.76 -8.85
N ALA A 19 -8.09 -14.06 -8.88
CA ALA A 19 -6.74 -14.51 -8.55
C ALA A 19 -5.70 -13.85 -9.45
N GLU A 20 -6.03 -13.66 -10.73
CA GLU A 20 -5.13 -12.99 -11.67
C GLU A 20 -4.84 -11.55 -11.25
N GLU A 21 -5.87 -10.81 -10.87
CA GLU A 21 -5.71 -9.41 -10.43
C GLU A 21 -4.84 -9.33 -9.18
N ILE A 22 -5.11 -10.17 -8.20
CA ILE A 22 -4.36 -10.17 -6.94
C ILE A 22 -2.89 -10.50 -7.20
N ARG A 23 -2.62 -11.54 -8.00
CA ARG A 23 -1.24 -11.90 -8.33
C ARG A 23 -0.53 -10.79 -9.09
N MET A 24 -1.24 -10.09 -9.98
CA MET A 24 -0.66 -8.97 -10.72
C MET A 24 -0.27 -7.83 -9.77
N LEU A 25 -1.14 -7.46 -8.84
CA LEU A 25 -0.85 -6.41 -7.88
C LEU A 25 0.36 -6.76 -7.01
N LEU A 26 0.43 -7.99 -6.53
CA LEU A 26 1.55 -8.44 -5.71
C LEU A 26 2.85 -8.53 -6.53
N ALA A 27 2.76 -8.94 -7.79
CA ALA A 27 3.93 -9.00 -8.67
C ALA A 27 4.47 -7.59 -8.97
N LEU A 28 3.58 -6.61 -9.15
CA LEU A 28 4.00 -5.22 -9.34
C LEU A 28 4.69 -4.68 -8.09
N ALA A 29 4.19 -5.03 -6.91
CA ALA A 29 4.83 -4.65 -5.66
C ALA A 29 6.24 -5.26 -5.57
N ASP A 30 6.39 -6.53 -5.93
CA ASP A 30 7.69 -7.20 -5.94
C ASP A 30 8.66 -6.56 -6.92
N ARG A 31 8.19 -6.19 -8.11
CA ARG A 31 8.99 -5.47 -9.09
C ARG A 31 9.48 -4.15 -8.53
N ASP A 32 8.58 -3.38 -7.93
CA ASP A 32 8.93 -2.08 -7.38
C ASP A 32 9.91 -2.20 -6.21
N LEU A 33 9.77 -3.23 -5.38
CA LEU A 33 10.73 -3.48 -4.30
C LEU A 33 12.12 -3.81 -4.83
N ARG A 34 12.22 -4.46 -5.98
CA ARG A 34 13.52 -4.68 -6.64
C ARG A 34 14.03 -3.38 -7.26
N ASP A 35 13.16 -2.69 -7.98
CA ASP A 35 13.55 -1.48 -8.74
C ASP A 35 14.02 -0.35 -7.83
N CYS A 36 13.43 -0.21 -6.63
CA CYS A 36 13.82 0.86 -5.71
C CYS A 36 15.25 0.69 -5.17
N GLN A 37 15.86 -0.46 -5.38
CA GLN A 37 17.24 -0.71 -4.96
C GLN A 37 18.24 -0.58 -6.09
N THR A 38 17.82 -0.12 -7.26
CA THR A 38 18.70 0.08 -8.41
C THR A 38 19.76 1.12 -8.08
N PRO A 39 21.06 0.81 -8.29
CA PRO A 39 22.13 1.78 -8.04
C PRO A 39 21.98 3.03 -8.89
N GLY A 40 22.26 4.18 -8.30
CA GLY A 40 22.22 5.45 -9.01
C GLY A 40 20.88 6.18 -8.97
N LEU A 41 19.85 5.56 -8.44
CA LEU A 41 18.58 6.26 -8.26
C LEU A 41 18.66 7.27 -7.11
N SER A 42 18.01 8.41 -7.30
CA SER A 42 17.92 9.41 -6.24
C SER A 42 17.10 8.87 -5.05
N THR A 43 17.33 9.47 -3.89
CA THR A 43 16.59 9.15 -2.67
C THR A 43 15.08 9.32 -2.88
N ASP A 44 14.70 10.40 -3.57
CA ASP A 44 13.29 10.70 -3.85
C ASP A 44 12.66 9.61 -4.71
N TRP A 45 13.35 9.16 -5.77
CA TRP A 45 12.83 8.10 -6.63
C TRP A 45 12.73 6.77 -5.90
N ARG A 46 13.76 6.43 -5.14
CA ARG A 46 13.72 5.19 -4.35
C ARG A 46 12.53 5.16 -3.41
N PHE A 47 12.29 6.29 -2.74
CA PHE A 47 11.16 6.43 -1.82
C PHE A 47 9.83 6.27 -2.55
N ASN A 48 9.67 6.94 -3.68
CA ASN A 48 8.43 6.90 -4.47
C ASN A 48 8.13 5.48 -4.96
N ILE A 49 9.14 4.78 -5.44
CA ILE A 49 8.97 3.41 -5.93
C ILE A 49 8.60 2.47 -4.78
N ALA A 50 9.29 2.58 -3.63
CA ALA A 50 8.97 1.77 -2.45
C ALA A 50 7.56 2.07 -1.92
N TYR A 51 7.16 3.34 -1.92
CA TYR A 51 5.81 3.74 -1.54
C TYR A 51 4.78 3.08 -2.46
N ASN A 52 5.02 3.08 -3.77
CA ASN A 52 4.12 2.42 -4.71
C ASN A 52 3.98 0.93 -4.41
N ALA A 53 5.08 0.27 -4.05
CA ALA A 53 5.03 -1.15 -3.68
C ALA A 53 4.09 -1.37 -2.49
N ALA A 54 4.22 -0.53 -1.46
CA ALA A 54 3.35 -0.62 -0.28
C ALA A 54 1.89 -0.35 -0.63
N LEU A 55 1.65 0.67 -1.46
CA LEU A 55 0.29 1.05 -1.84
C LEU A 55 -0.41 -0.06 -2.64
N GLN A 56 0.29 -0.64 -3.61
CA GLN A 56 -0.26 -1.74 -4.42
C GLN A 56 -0.54 -2.97 -3.57
N THR A 57 0.32 -3.24 -2.60
CA THR A 57 0.13 -4.33 -1.65
C THR A 57 -1.13 -4.12 -0.80
N ALA A 58 -1.31 -2.91 -0.29
CA ALA A 58 -2.50 -2.57 0.50
C ALA A 58 -3.77 -2.65 -0.37
N ALA A 59 -3.68 -2.21 -1.62
CA ALA A 59 -4.78 -2.30 -2.57
C ALA A 59 -5.15 -3.77 -2.86
N ALA A 60 -4.15 -4.66 -2.91
CA ALA A 60 -4.41 -6.08 -3.10
C ALA A 60 -5.22 -6.67 -1.94
N ALA A 61 -4.90 -6.28 -0.70
CA ALA A 61 -5.65 -6.72 0.46
C ALA A 61 -7.11 -6.26 0.38
N LEU A 62 -7.32 -4.98 0.03
CA LEU A 62 -8.67 -4.43 -0.08
C LEU A 62 -9.45 -5.10 -1.20
N ALA A 63 -8.81 -5.34 -2.36
CA ALA A 63 -9.43 -6.04 -3.49
C ALA A 63 -9.80 -7.47 -3.10
N ALA A 64 -8.93 -8.17 -2.38
CA ALA A 64 -9.23 -9.53 -1.91
C ALA A 64 -10.45 -9.54 -0.98
N ALA A 65 -10.65 -8.49 -0.21
CA ALA A 65 -11.82 -8.34 0.67
C ALA A 65 -13.10 -7.97 -0.11
N GLY A 66 -12.99 -7.66 -1.41
CA GLY A 66 -14.15 -7.37 -2.25
C GLY A 66 -14.44 -5.89 -2.46
N PHE A 67 -13.46 -5.02 -2.27
CA PHE A 67 -13.66 -3.57 -2.34
C PHE A 67 -12.52 -2.85 -3.05
N ARG A 68 -12.81 -1.65 -3.51
CA ARG A 68 -11.82 -0.67 -3.96
C ARG A 68 -12.13 0.65 -3.28
N ALA A 69 -11.09 1.45 -3.07
CA ALA A 69 -11.29 2.79 -2.54
C ALA A 69 -11.92 3.69 -3.60
N ALA A 70 -12.82 4.56 -3.18
CA ALA A 70 -13.40 5.59 -4.04
C ALA A 70 -12.31 6.57 -4.49
N ARG A 71 -12.60 7.38 -5.52
CA ARG A 71 -11.60 8.28 -6.09
C ARG A 71 -11.14 9.36 -5.11
N GLU A 72 -12.07 9.88 -4.31
CA GLU A 72 -11.75 10.93 -3.35
C GLU A 72 -10.93 10.34 -2.20
N ALA A 73 -9.80 10.97 -1.89
CA ALA A 73 -8.88 10.54 -0.85
C ALA A 73 -8.44 9.07 -1.03
N HIS A 74 -8.24 8.65 -2.28
CA HIS A 74 -8.03 7.24 -2.64
C HIS A 74 -6.87 6.60 -1.86
N HIS A 75 -5.67 7.20 -1.91
CA HIS A 75 -4.51 6.64 -1.21
C HIS A 75 -4.73 6.60 0.29
N TYR A 76 -5.31 7.66 0.87
CA TYR A 76 -5.60 7.70 2.29
C TYR A 76 -6.50 6.53 2.69
N ARG A 77 -7.58 6.30 1.93
CA ARG A 77 -8.53 5.22 2.23
C ARG A 77 -7.89 3.84 2.09
N VAL A 78 -7.06 3.64 1.06
CA VAL A 78 -6.35 2.38 0.88
C VAL A 78 -5.47 2.09 2.10
N ILE A 79 -4.72 3.09 2.56
CA ILE A 79 -3.83 2.93 3.72
C ILE A 79 -4.63 2.64 4.98
N GLN A 80 -5.67 3.43 5.26
CA GLN A 80 -6.49 3.27 6.46
C GLN A 80 -7.23 1.94 6.47
N SER A 81 -7.58 1.39 5.30
CA SER A 81 -8.30 0.12 5.22
C SER A 81 -7.51 -1.05 5.79
N LEU A 82 -6.20 -0.93 5.95
CA LEU A 82 -5.37 -1.99 6.54
C LEU A 82 -5.78 -2.31 7.98
N VAL A 83 -6.34 -1.35 8.70
CA VAL A 83 -6.90 -1.59 10.04
C VAL A 83 -8.04 -2.59 9.96
N LEU A 84 -8.83 -2.52 8.90
CA LEU A 84 -10.03 -3.35 8.74
C LEU A 84 -9.74 -4.69 8.06
N THR A 85 -8.76 -4.73 7.16
CA THR A 85 -8.40 -5.99 6.48
C THR A 85 -7.44 -6.83 7.34
N LEU A 86 -6.22 -6.34 7.55
CA LEU A 86 -5.17 -7.07 8.25
C LEU A 86 -5.24 -6.93 9.76
N LYS A 87 -6.09 -6.07 10.27
CA LYS A 87 -6.07 -5.66 11.68
C LYS A 87 -4.72 -5.05 12.04
N ALA A 88 -4.16 -4.28 11.10
CA ALA A 88 -2.88 -3.61 11.30
C ALA A 88 -2.97 -2.65 12.49
N ASP A 89 -1.88 -2.55 13.24
CA ASP A 89 -1.86 -1.63 14.38
C ASP A 89 -1.84 -0.16 13.92
N ALA A 90 -2.25 0.73 14.81
CA ALA A 90 -2.32 2.15 14.52
C ALA A 90 -0.95 2.74 14.17
N GLY A 91 0.11 2.20 14.75
CA GLY A 91 1.47 2.68 14.49
C GLY A 91 1.89 2.49 13.05
N LEU A 92 1.63 1.30 12.49
CA LEU A 92 1.96 1.02 11.09
C LEU A 92 1.18 1.92 10.14
N VAL A 93 -0.12 2.05 10.37
CA VAL A 93 -0.99 2.85 9.51
C VAL A 93 -0.60 4.33 9.61
N HIS A 94 -0.28 4.81 10.81
CA HIS A 94 0.15 6.18 11.02
C HIS A 94 1.46 6.46 10.28
N GLN A 95 2.44 5.56 10.36
CA GLN A 95 3.71 5.69 9.67
C GLN A 95 3.52 5.71 8.15
N PHE A 96 2.70 4.80 7.64
CA PHE A 96 2.41 4.73 6.21
C PHE A 96 1.75 6.03 5.73
N ASP A 97 0.78 6.54 6.48
CA ASP A 97 0.12 7.79 6.12
C ASP A 97 1.06 8.99 6.19
N ALA A 98 1.97 9.01 7.16
CA ALA A 98 3.01 10.04 7.22
C ALA A 98 3.90 10.00 5.98
N PHE A 99 4.25 8.80 5.51
CA PHE A 99 5.01 8.64 4.27
C PHE A 99 4.23 9.10 3.05
N ARG A 100 2.91 8.89 3.02
CA ARG A 100 2.07 9.42 1.95
C ARG A 100 2.18 10.94 1.85
N LYS A 101 2.09 11.61 2.99
CA LYS A 101 2.22 13.06 3.06
C LYS A 101 3.62 13.52 2.62
N LYS A 102 4.64 12.80 3.06
CA LYS A 102 6.03 13.10 2.71
C LYS A 102 6.25 12.98 1.20
N ARG A 103 5.72 11.93 0.58
CA ARG A 103 5.81 11.72 -0.87
C ARG A 103 5.16 12.87 -1.63
N ASN A 104 3.99 13.33 -1.18
CA ASN A 104 3.30 14.43 -1.84
C ASN A 104 4.11 15.72 -1.79
N LEU A 105 4.73 16.01 -0.65
CA LEU A 105 5.58 17.18 -0.51
C LEU A 105 6.81 17.10 -1.42
N SER A 106 7.50 15.97 -1.43
CA SER A 106 8.72 15.81 -2.24
C SER A 106 8.42 15.91 -3.73
N SER A 107 7.23 15.49 -4.15
CA SER A 107 6.83 15.54 -5.57
C SER A 107 6.56 16.95 -6.07
N TYR A 108 6.10 17.84 -5.18
CA TYR A 108 5.64 19.16 -5.59
C TYR A 108 6.54 20.31 -5.17
N GLU A 109 7.32 20.17 -4.11
CA GLU A 109 8.03 21.30 -3.54
C GLU A 109 9.55 21.26 -3.69
N MET A 110 10.20 20.17 -3.29
CA MET A 110 11.68 20.17 -3.32
C MET A 110 12.23 18.76 -3.35
N GLY A 111 13.09 18.49 -4.33
CA GLY A 111 13.92 17.30 -4.29
C GLY A 111 14.84 17.35 -3.06
N GLY A 112 15.19 16.20 -2.51
CA GLY A 112 16.08 16.11 -1.37
C GLY A 112 15.44 16.25 -0.01
N ALA A 113 14.09 16.31 0.04
CA ALA A 113 13.36 16.37 1.31
C ALA A 113 13.33 15.02 2.05
N ILE A 114 13.77 13.96 1.40
CA ILE A 114 13.72 12.60 1.94
C ILE A 114 15.15 12.13 2.26
N SER A 115 15.35 11.68 3.50
CA SER A 115 16.65 11.19 3.94
C SER A 115 16.84 9.71 3.55
N ASP A 116 18.11 9.26 3.56
CA ASP A 116 18.41 7.85 3.32
C ASP A 116 17.73 6.95 4.36
N LEU A 117 17.67 7.39 5.61
CA LEU A 117 16.99 6.63 6.66
C LEU A 117 15.50 6.46 6.35
N GLU A 118 14.86 7.52 5.87
CA GLU A 118 13.44 7.47 5.52
C GLU A 118 13.20 6.50 4.36
N VAL A 119 14.10 6.44 3.39
CA VAL A 119 14.00 5.46 2.29
C VAL A 119 14.09 4.05 2.86
N GLU A 120 15.04 3.79 3.74
CA GLU A 120 15.20 2.45 4.32
C GLU A 120 13.98 2.06 5.15
N GLU A 121 13.41 3.00 5.89
CA GLU A 121 12.18 2.75 6.65
C GLU A 121 10.99 2.47 5.72
N MET A 122 10.89 3.19 4.60
CA MET A 122 9.83 2.95 3.61
C MET A 122 9.96 1.57 2.98
N ILE A 123 11.18 1.18 2.61
CA ILE A 123 11.43 -0.14 2.02
C ILE A 123 11.08 -1.23 3.03
N ALA A 124 11.48 -1.05 4.30
CA ALA A 124 11.18 -2.02 5.35
C ALA A 124 9.67 -2.17 5.55
N LEU A 125 8.94 -1.06 5.58
CA LEU A 125 7.48 -1.09 5.72
C LEU A 125 6.84 -1.83 4.54
N ALA A 126 7.26 -1.51 3.32
CA ALA A 126 6.71 -2.13 2.12
C ALA A 126 6.99 -3.63 2.09
N SER A 127 8.20 -4.04 2.44
CA SER A 127 8.59 -5.46 2.46
C SER A 127 7.81 -6.24 3.51
N ASP A 128 7.70 -5.69 4.71
CA ASP A 128 6.94 -6.33 5.79
C ASP A 128 5.46 -6.45 5.42
N LEU A 129 4.90 -5.37 4.90
CA LEU A 129 3.50 -5.36 4.49
C LEU A 129 3.24 -6.38 3.40
N ARG A 130 4.17 -6.51 2.44
CA ARG A 130 4.04 -7.48 1.35
C ARG A 130 3.92 -8.91 1.89
N HIS A 131 4.75 -9.28 2.86
CA HIS A 131 4.69 -10.60 3.49
C HIS A 131 3.39 -10.79 4.27
N ARG A 132 2.99 -9.78 5.03
CA ARG A 132 1.78 -9.85 5.85
C ARG A 132 0.53 -9.99 5.01
N VAL A 133 0.43 -9.24 3.91
CA VAL A 133 -0.73 -9.29 3.02
C VAL A 133 -0.83 -10.65 2.36
N GLU A 134 0.29 -11.20 1.88
CA GLU A 134 0.24 -12.53 1.27
C GLU A 134 -0.24 -13.59 2.26
N ARG A 135 0.29 -13.57 3.49
CA ARG A 135 -0.16 -14.52 4.51
C ARG A 135 -1.65 -14.36 4.83
N TRP A 136 -2.09 -13.10 4.93
CA TRP A 136 -3.48 -12.81 5.21
C TRP A 136 -4.40 -13.31 4.10
N ILE A 137 -4.04 -13.10 2.84
CA ILE A 137 -4.83 -13.58 1.72
C ILE A 137 -4.87 -15.10 1.72
N ARG A 138 -3.74 -15.77 1.95
CA ARG A 138 -3.70 -17.24 2.01
C ARG A 138 -4.61 -17.79 3.10
N SER A 139 -4.69 -17.10 4.23
CA SER A 139 -5.48 -17.56 5.38
C SER A 139 -6.96 -17.27 5.23
N ASN A 140 -7.34 -16.18 4.56
CA ASN A 140 -8.72 -15.71 4.53
C ASN A 140 -9.36 -15.76 3.14
N HIS A 141 -8.56 -15.78 2.08
CA HIS A 141 -9.02 -15.73 0.70
C HIS A 141 -8.12 -16.62 -0.17
N ALA A 142 -7.93 -17.86 0.26
CA ALA A 142 -6.99 -18.80 -0.37
C ALA A 142 -7.26 -19.00 -1.86
N GLU A 143 -8.52 -18.88 -2.29
CA GLU A 143 -8.92 -19.03 -3.68
C GLU A 143 -8.34 -17.94 -4.59
N LEU A 144 -7.83 -16.85 -4.01
CA LEU A 144 -7.26 -15.74 -4.76
C LEU A 144 -5.74 -15.81 -4.92
N LEU A 145 -5.12 -16.87 -4.42
CA LEU A 145 -3.67 -17.06 -4.58
C LEU A 145 -3.30 -18.39 -5.21
#